data_30e7977884f4098cc8a805cd2b7e9d3c
#
_entry.id   30e7977884f4098cc8a805cd2b7e9d3c
#
_cell.length_a   1.000
_cell.length_b   1.000
_cell.length_c   1.000
_cell.angle_alpha   90.00
_cell.angle_beta   90.00
_cell.angle_gamma   90.00
#
_symmetry.space_group_name_H-M   'P 1'
#
loop_
_entity.id
_entity.type
_entity.pdbx_description
1 polymer ?
#
loop_
_entity_poly.entity_id
_entity_poly.type
_entity_poly.pdbx_seq_one_letter_code
_entity_poly.pdbx_strand_id
1 'polypeptide(L)'
;MATICALAVVLAGVAAYGWHVGWFAKSTSNGNTTTPQTSQTSALPRADVPSPKKNEPAAQAQRAVSAMTLEERVGQLVMVPLLAGSDPSSLASTIADEHIGSAILIGNWNTGADTVKTATAQLQGYAPAGNRLIIATDQEGGQVQHLTGTGFDTMPSAVEQGTMSADALRQSAGTWGSQLAAAVINVDLAPVLGTVVGDRASNAPIGALDR
;
A
#
# COMPACT_ATOMS: atom_id res chain seq x y z
N MET A 1 23.71 17.76 9.14
CA MET A 1 24.50 16.53 9.42
C MET A 1 23.73 15.45 10.19
N ALA A 2 22.60 15.76 10.84
CA ALA A 2 21.80 14.76 11.57
C ALA A 2 20.93 13.85 10.68
N THR A 3 20.54 14.30 9.49
CA THR A 3 19.62 13.58 8.60
C THR A 3 20.25 12.37 7.88
N ILE A 4 21.56 12.42 7.65
CA ILE A 4 22.29 11.33 6.96
C ILE A 4 22.48 10.11 7.88
N CYS A 5 22.55 10.30 9.19
CA CYS A 5 22.71 9.19 10.14
C CYS A 5 21.43 8.34 10.31
N ALA A 6 20.23 8.92 10.14
CA ALA A 6 18.97 8.19 10.29
C ALA A 6 18.74 7.20 9.14
N LEU A 7 19.10 7.58 7.90
CA LEU A 7 18.95 6.70 6.73
C LEU A 7 19.91 5.49 6.79
N ALA A 8 21.12 5.69 7.31
CA ALA A 8 22.12 4.63 7.45
C ALA A 8 21.70 3.55 8.46
N VAL A 9 21.00 3.94 9.54
CA VAL A 9 20.52 3.00 10.57
C VAL A 9 19.37 2.14 10.05
N VAL A 10 18.46 2.69 9.23
CA VAL A 10 17.35 1.93 8.63
C VAL A 10 17.87 0.92 7.62
N LEU A 11 18.82 1.29 6.76
CA LEU A 11 19.43 0.37 5.78
C LEU A 11 20.25 -0.74 6.46
N ALA A 12 20.95 -0.45 7.54
CA ALA A 12 21.69 -1.44 8.32
C ALA A 12 20.74 -2.40 9.05
N GLY A 13 19.58 -1.92 9.54
CA GLY A 13 18.57 -2.73 10.20
C GLY A 13 17.90 -3.73 9.24
N VAL A 14 17.58 -3.30 8.02
CA VAL A 14 16.99 -4.17 6.98
C VAL A 14 17.99 -5.23 6.51
N ALA A 15 19.27 -4.89 6.35
CA ALA A 15 20.29 -5.85 5.97
C ALA A 15 20.56 -6.88 7.08
N ALA A 16 20.58 -6.45 8.36
CA ALA A 16 20.76 -7.35 9.49
C ALA A 16 19.57 -8.29 9.70
N TYR A 17 18.35 -7.79 9.50
CA TYR A 17 17.13 -8.62 9.59
C TYR A 17 17.05 -9.62 8.44
N GLY A 18 17.37 -9.21 7.21
CA GLY A 18 17.39 -10.12 6.04
C GLY A 18 18.42 -11.25 6.19
N TRP A 19 19.52 -11.02 6.89
CA TRP A 19 20.51 -12.06 7.18
C TRP A 19 20.03 -13.04 8.24
N HIS A 20 19.29 -12.57 9.23
CA HIS A 20 18.77 -13.41 10.32
C HIS A 20 17.61 -14.32 9.88
N VAL A 21 16.84 -13.91 8.89
CA VAL A 21 15.73 -14.72 8.32
C VAL A 21 16.14 -15.53 7.07
N GLY A 22 17.43 -15.60 6.73
CA GLY A 22 17.93 -16.48 5.67
C GLY A 22 17.56 -16.10 4.24
N TRP A 23 17.21 -14.84 3.99
CA TRP A 23 16.83 -14.36 2.65
C TRP A 23 17.98 -14.40 1.62
N PHE A 24 19.23 -14.49 2.09
CA PHE A 24 20.40 -14.63 1.24
C PHE A 24 20.98 -16.05 1.37
N ALA A 25 20.30 -17.05 0.81
CA ALA A 25 20.89 -18.38 0.67
C ALA A 25 22.05 -18.32 -0.34
N LYS A 26 23.25 -18.69 0.11
CA LYS A 26 24.40 -18.88 -0.78
C LYS A 26 24.09 -20.00 -1.78
N SER A 27 23.95 -19.65 -3.05
CA SER A 27 24.01 -20.62 -4.14
C SER A 27 25.45 -21.10 -4.29
N THR A 28 25.73 -22.32 -3.86
CA THR A 28 26.99 -22.98 -4.20
C THR A 28 26.87 -23.56 -5.62
N SER A 29 27.46 -22.87 -6.59
CA SER A 29 27.56 -23.42 -7.94
C SER A 29 28.69 -24.45 -7.98
N ASN A 30 28.33 -25.71 -8.25
CA ASN A 30 29.30 -26.68 -8.74
C ASN A 30 29.65 -26.34 -10.19
N GLY A 31 30.93 -26.16 -10.44
CA GLY A 31 31.44 -25.82 -11.74
C GLY A 31 31.27 -26.93 -12.75
N ASN A 32 30.61 -26.62 -13.85
CA ASN A 32 30.79 -27.28 -15.13
C ASN A 32 30.93 -26.19 -16.18
N THR A 33 32.15 -26.13 -16.74
CA THR A 33 32.52 -25.20 -17.82
C THR A 33 31.80 -25.59 -19.10
N THR A 34 30.76 -24.83 -19.47
CA THR A 34 30.23 -24.79 -20.82
C THR A 34 30.21 -23.35 -21.29
N THR A 35 30.78 -23.11 -22.47
CA THR A 35 30.93 -21.85 -23.17
C THR A 35 29.65 -21.02 -23.14
N PRO A 36 29.70 -19.69 -22.93
CA PRO A 36 28.50 -18.85 -22.93
C PRO A 36 27.96 -18.75 -24.36
N GLN A 37 26.84 -19.42 -24.58
CA GLN A 37 26.02 -19.17 -25.73
C GLN A 37 25.27 -17.85 -25.46
N THR A 38 25.56 -16.84 -26.26
CA THR A 38 24.90 -15.53 -26.21
C THR A 38 23.42 -15.73 -26.53
N SER A 39 22.59 -15.86 -25.51
CA SER A 39 21.14 -15.83 -25.66
C SER A 39 20.76 -14.40 -26.05
N GLN A 40 20.50 -14.20 -27.34
CA GLN A 40 19.78 -13.02 -27.80
C GLN A 40 18.40 -13.04 -27.16
N THR A 41 18.22 -12.24 -26.13
CA THR A 41 16.89 -11.94 -25.59
C THR A 41 16.14 -11.20 -26.69
N SER A 42 15.34 -11.93 -27.47
CA SER A 42 14.37 -11.32 -28.37
C SER A 42 13.42 -10.49 -27.54
N ALA A 43 13.60 -9.18 -27.55
CA ALA A 43 12.63 -8.26 -27.00
C ALA A 43 11.28 -8.56 -27.67
N LEU A 44 10.30 -8.96 -26.86
CA LEU A 44 8.93 -9.10 -27.35
C LEU A 44 8.53 -7.78 -28.02
N PRO A 45 7.85 -7.82 -29.17
CA PRO A 45 7.38 -6.59 -29.82
C PRO A 45 6.55 -5.81 -28.81
N ARG A 46 6.98 -4.60 -28.50
CA ARG A 46 6.18 -3.67 -27.70
C ARG A 46 4.92 -3.42 -28.51
N ALA A 47 3.79 -3.91 -28.01
CA ALA A 47 2.51 -3.59 -28.63
C ALA A 47 2.41 -2.07 -28.76
N ASP A 48 2.09 -1.57 -29.96
CA ASP A 48 1.76 -0.17 -30.19
C ASP A 48 0.53 0.17 -29.35
N VAL A 49 0.76 0.68 -28.14
CA VAL A 49 -0.30 1.21 -27.30
C VAL A 49 -0.66 2.58 -27.90
N PRO A 50 -1.89 2.78 -28.38
CA PRO A 50 -2.30 4.06 -28.92
C PRO A 50 -2.06 5.17 -27.90
N SER A 51 -1.51 6.31 -28.33
CA SER A 51 -1.36 7.47 -27.46
C SER A 51 -2.73 7.89 -26.90
N PRO A 52 -2.87 8.06 -25.57
CA PRO A 52 -4.16 8.38 -24.95
C PRO A 52 -4.68 9.72 -25.46
N LYS A 53 -6.00 9.83 -25.66
CA LYS A 53 -6.65 11.08 -26.05
C LYS A 53 -6.45 12.14 -24.96
N LYS A 54 -6.39 13.42 -25.36
CA LYS A 54 -5.99 14.55 -24.50
C LYS A 54 -6.73 14.63 -23.14
N ASN A 55 -7.94 14.13 -23.03
CA ASN A 55 -8.78 14.17 -21.82
C ASN A 55 -8.87 12.80 -21.11
N GLU A 56 -8.14 11.79 -21.55
CA GLU A 56 -8.12 10.50 -20.85
C GLU A 56 -7.30 10.58 -19.56
N PRO A 57 -7.65 9.80 -18.51
CA PRO A 57 -6.94 9.78 -17.23
C PRO A 57 -5.43 9.56 -17.36
N ALA A 58 -5.01 8.67 -18.27
CA ALA A 58 -3.60 8.40 -18.54
C ALA A 58 -2.86 9.64 -19.07
N ALA A 59 -3.49 10.41 -19.97
CA ALA A 59 -2.90 11.64 -20.50
C ALA A 59 -2.84 12.74 -19.42
N GLN A 60 -3.80 12.79 -18.50
CA GLN A 60 -3.77 13.70 -17.36
C GLN A 60 -2.64 13.33 -16.40
N ALA A 61 -2.51 12.05 -16.05
CA ALA A 61 -1.43 11.56 -15.19
C ALA A 61 -0.05 11.84 -15.82
N GLN A 62 0.12 11.59 -17.12
CA GLN A 62 1.37 11.86 -17.81
C GLN A 62 1.74 13.35 -17.79
N ARG A 63 0.76 14.25 -17.97
CA ARG A 63 1.00 15.69 -17.86
C ARG A 63 1.41 16.09 -16.44
N ALA A 64 0.73 15.58 -15.42
CA ALA A 64 1.06 15.84 -14.03
C ALA A 64 2.49 15.39 -13.71
N VAL A 65 2.84 14.13 -14.03
CA VAL A 65 4.19 13.60 -13.80
C VAL A 65 5.26 14.35 -14.60
N SER A 66 4.95 14.77 -15.85
CA SER A 66 5.92 15.52 -16.67
C SER A 66 6.20 16.93 -16.13
N ALA A 67 5.29 17.50 -15.35
CA ALA A 67 5.47 18.81 -14.71
C ALA A 67 6.25 18.74 -13.40
N MET A 68 6.43 17.55 -12.82
CA MET A 68 7.11 17.34 -11.56
C MET A 68 8.64 17.30 -11.72
N THR A 69 9.36 17.82 -10.73
CA THR A 69 10.80 17.60 -10.55
C THR A 69 11.09 16.15 -10.24
N LEU A 70 12.37 15.78 -10.16
CA LEU A 70 12.76 14.41 -9.77
C LEU A 70 12.38 14.14 -8.30
N GLU A 71 12.61 15.10 -7.42
CA GLU A 71 12.29 15.02 -5.99
C GLU A 71 10.78 14.81 -5.79
N GLU A 72 9.95 15.61 -6.46
CA GLU A 72 8.49 15.46 -6.42
C GLU A 72 8.05 14.07 -6.90
N ARG A 73 8.62 13.58 -8.02
CA ARG A 73 8.29 12.22 -8.51
C ARG A 73 8.67 11.12 -7.53
N VAL A 74 9.83 11.25 -6.86
CA VAL A 74 10.28 10.29 -5.85
C VAL A 74 9.34 10.33 -4.64
N GLY A 75 8.98 11.50 -4.15
CA GLY A 75 8.03 11.67 -3.05
C GLY A 75 6.66 11.05 -3.33
N GLN A 76 6.18 11.14 -4.60
CA GLN A 76 4.91 10.51 -4.99
C GLN A 76 4.92 8.97 -4.90
N LEU A 77 6.08 8.33 -4.88
CA LEU A 77 6.20 6.87 -4.72
C LEU A 77 6.25 6.42 -3.26
N VAL A 78 6.26 7.36 -2.32
CA VAL A 78 6.38 7.06 -0.89
C VAL A 78 5.02 7.13 -0.21
N MET A 79 4.74 6.14 0.65
CA MET A 79 3.59 6.09 1.53
C MET A 79 4.06 6.13 2.98
N VAL A 80 3.55 7.10 3.75
CA VAL A 80 3.92 7.28 5.16
C VAL A 80 2.79 6.80 6.09
N PRO A 81 3.10 6.15 7.22
CA PRO A 81 2.08 5.69 8.14
C PRO A 81 1.63 6.79 9.10
N LEU A 82 0.32 6.90 9.32
CA LEU A 82 -0.26 7.57 10.47
C LEU A 82 -0.81 6.51 11.43
N LEU A 83 -0.21 6.38 12.59
CA LEU A 83 -0.63 5.41 13.60
C LEU A 83 -1.89 5.91 14.31
N ALA A 84 -2.78 4.99 14.68
CA ALA A 84 -3.94 5.30 15.50
C ALA A 84 -3.54 6.04 16.79
N GLY A 85 -4.23 7.13 17.09
CA GLY A 85 -3.92 7.99 18.24
C GLY A 85 -2.81 9.01 18.02
N SER A 86 -2.12 9.00 16.88
CA SER A 86 -1.17 10.05 16.52
C SER A 86 -1.89 11.28 15.96
N ASP A 87 -1.34 12.46 16.22
CA ASP A 87 -1.82 13.70 15.61
C ASP A 87 -1.38 13.75 14.14
N PRO A 88 -2.29 13.97 13.18
CA PRO A 88 -1.94 14.11 11.76
C PRO A 88 -0.92 15.23 11.49
N SER A 89 -0.84 16.27 12.35
CA SER A 89 0.15 17.34 12.22
C SER A 89 1.60 16.85 12.33
N SER A 90 1.84 15.69 12.93
CA SER A 90 3.16 15.07 13.00
C SER A 90 3.74 14.73 11.62
N LEU A 91 2.90 14.60 10.60
CA LEU A 91 3.29 14.33 9.23
C LEU A 91 3.31 15.59 8.33
N ALA A 92 2.95 16.77 8.86
CA ALA A 92 2.76 17.97 8.05
C ALA A 92 4.01 18.35 7.23
N SER A 93 5.17 18.46 7.88
CA SER A 93 6.43 18.79 7.20
C SER A 93 6.90 17.65 6.28
N THR A 94 6.78 16.40 6.72
CA THR A 94 7.15 15.25 5.89
C THR A 94 6.35 15.22 4.59
N ILE A 95 5.03 15.44 4.66
CA ILE A 95 4.18 15.45 3.46
C ILE A 95 4.52 16.64 2.55
N ALA A 96 4.67 17.84 3.13
CA ALA A 96 4.90 19.06 2.36
C ALA A 96 6.30 19.13 1.76
N ASP A 97 7.33 18.90 2.57
CA ASP A 97 8.73 19.14 2.20
C ASP A 97 9.32 18.01 1.36
N GLU A 98 8.90 16.75 1.62
CA GLU A 98 9.36 15.56 0.90
C GLU A 98 8.41 15.16 -0.24
N HIS A 99 7.39 15.96 -0.53
CA HIS A 99 6.41 15.77 -1.61
C HIS A 99 5.70 14.42 -1.57
N ILE A 100 5.41 13.90 -0.38
CA ILE A 100 4.82 12.57 -0.17
C ILE A 100 3.49 12.45 -0.91
N GLY A 101 3.33 11.37 -1.68
CA GLY A 101 2.14 11.10 -2.48
C GLY A 101 1.06 10.30 -1.77
N SER A 102 1.39 9.62 -0.67
CA SER A 102 0.46 8.69 -0.04
C SER A 102 0.61 8.64 1.48
N ALA A 103 -0.49 8.39 2.18
CA ALA A 103 -0.48 8.06 3.60
C ALA A 103 -1.34 6.81 3.86
N ILE A 104 -0.96 6.01 4.86
CA ILE A 104 -1.72 4.83 5.27
C ILE A 104 -2.09 4.95 6.75
N LEU A 105 -3.36 4.68 7.07
CA LEU A 105 -3.84 4.61 8.43
C LEU A 105 -3.60 3.20 8.98
N ILE A 106 -2.82 3.09 10.05
CA ILE A 106 -2.43 1.81 10.67
C ILE A 106 -2.79 1.80 12.14
N GLY A 107 -3.08 0.62 12.66
CA GLY A 107 -3.46 0.40 14.05
C GLY A 107 -4.98 0.47 14.25
N ASN A 108 -5.41 0.49 15.50
CA ASN A 108 -6.83 0.36 15.84
C ASN A 108 -7.51 1.74 15.93
N TRP A 109 -8.05 2.21 14.81
CA TRP A 109 -8.86 3.42 14.70
C TRP A 109 -10.31 3.10 15.08
N ASN A 110 -10.60 3.04 16.38
CA ASN A 110 -11.89 2.62 16.93
C ASN A 110 -12.85 3.79 17.25
N THR A 111 -12.56 4.96 16.76
CA THR A 111 -13.28 6.20 17.09
C THR A 111 -14.37 6.57 16.07
N GLY A 112 -14.57 5.73 15.05
CA GLY A 112 -15.61 5.92 14.03
C GLY A 112 -15.21 6.83 12.86
N ALA A 113 -16.08 6.85 11.85
CA ALA A 113 -15.82 7.45 10.55
C ALA A 113 -15.60 8.97 10.60
N ASP A 114 -16.27 9.70 11.47
CA ASP A 114 -16.11 11.17 11.55
C ASP A 114 -14.73 11.57 12.05
N THR A 115 -14.18 10.84 13.03
CA THR A 115 -12.81 11.08 13.53
C THR A 115 -11.78 10.74 12.46
N VAL A 116 -11.95 9.61 11.78
CA VAL A 116 -11.08 9.21 10.66
C VAL A 116 -11.15 10.26 9.55
N LYS A 117 -12.35 10.71 9.17
CA LYS A 117 -12.56 11.76 8.18
C LYS A 117 -11.85 13.07 8.53
N THR A 118 -11.88 13.45 9.81
CA THR A 118 -11.18 14.65 10.29
C THR A 118 -9.67 14.49 10.09
N ALA A 119 -9.11 13.36 10.50
CA ALA A 119 -7.69 13.08 10.33
C ALA A 119 -7.26 13.05 8.86
N THR A 120 -8.02 12.37 8.00
CA THR A 120 -7.72 12.29 6.57
C THR A 120 -7.85 13.63 5.86
N ALA A 121 -8.84 14.46 6.22
CA ALA A 121 -8.99 15.82 5.71
C ALA A 121 -7.79 16.70 6.09
N GLN A 122 -7.30 16.55 7.31
CA GLN A 122 -6.11 17.26 7.78
C GLN A 122 -4.85 16.83 7.01
N LEU A 123 -4.64 15.54 6.79
CA LEU A 123 -3.55 15.04 5.95
C LEU A 123 -3.62 15.59 4.52
N GLN A 124 -4.82 15.61 3.91
CA GLN A 124 -5.02 16.20 2.58
C GLN A 124 -4.67 17.70 2.54
N GLY A 125 -4.84 18.40 3.66
CA GLY A 125 -4.47 19.82 3.79
C GLY A 125 -2.96 20.07 3.75
N TYR A 126 -2.14 19.07 4.00
CA TYR A 126 -0.66 19.16 3.92
C TYR A 126 -0.11 18.84 2.52
N ALA A 127 -0.93 18.24 1.66
CA ALA A 127 -0.52 17.91 0.31
C ALA A 127 -0.21 19.18 -0.52
N PRO A 128 0.81 19.15 -1.39
CA PRO A 128 1.07 20.23 -2.33
C PRO A 128 -0.15 20.54 -3.20
N ALA A 129 -0.33 21.82 -3.55
CA ALA A 129 -1.47 22.24 -4.35
C ALA A 129 -1.52 21.48 -5.70
N GLY A 130 -2.68 20.90 -5.99
CA GLY A 130 -2.92 20.12 -7.20
C GLY A 130 -2.60 18.62 -7.09
N ASN A 131 -1.90 18.17 -6.04
CA ASN A 131 -1.56 16.78 -5.81
C ASN A 131 -2.25 16.25 -4.55
N ARG A 132 -3.37 15.58 -4.72
CA ARG A 132 -4.06 14.95 -3.58
C ARG A 132 -3.34 13.68 -3.15
N LEU A 133 -3.28 13.46 -1.82
CA LEU A 133 -2.75 12.21 -1.27
C LEU A 133 -3.63 11.01 -1.64
N ILE A 134 -2.99 9.91 -1.93
CA ILE A 134 -3.60 8.59 -1.74
C ILE A 134 -3.67 8.35 -0.24
N ILE A 135 -4.87 8.08 0.28
CA ILE A 135 -5.08 7.69 1.67
C ILE A 135 -5.50 6.22 1.67
N ALA A 136 -4.68 5.39 2.30
CA ALA A 136 -4.87 3.94 2.32
C ALA A 136 -5.18 3.42 3.73
N THR A 137 -5.68 2.21 3.79
CA THR A 137 -5.82 1.38 5.00
C THR A 137 -5.82 -0.10 4.63
N ASP A 138 -5.62 -0.97 5.61
CA ASP A 138 -5.89 -2.41 5.51
C ASP A 138 -7.26 -2.68 6.16
N GLN A 139 -8.29 -2.87 5.36
CA GLN A 139 -9.66 -3.13 5.81
C GLN A 139 -10.14 -4.46 5.23
N GLU A 140 -9.49 -5.55 5.63
CA GLU A 140 -9.73 -6.89 5.08
C GLU A 140 -10.93 -7.58 5.75
N GLY A 141 -11.23 -7.18 6.97
CA GLY A 141 -12.19 -7.82 7.86
C GLY A 141 -11.53 -8.77 8.87
N GLY A 142 -12.36 -9.37 9.74
CA GLY A 142 -11.87 -10.23 10.81
C GLY A 142 -10.84 -9.53 11.71
N GLN A 143 -9.66 -10.13 11.82
CA GLN A 143 -8.57 -9.61 12.67
C GLN A 143 -7.79 -8.46 12.01
N VAL A 144 -7.97 -8.22 10.71
CA VAL A 144 -7.33 -7.12 9.98
C VAL A 144 -8.40 -6.15 9.50
N GLN A 145 -8.97 -5.45 10.46
CA GLN A 145 -9.90 -4.36 10.26
C GLN A 145 -9.46 -3.17 11.10
N HIS A 146 -8.74 -2.22 10.50
CA HIS A 146 -8.15 -1.10 11.22
C HIS A 146 -9.15 -0.03 11.62
N LEU A 147 -10.20 0.19 10.80
CA LEU A 147 -11.19 1.22 11.03
C LEU A 147 -12.48 0.59 11.57
N THR A 148 -12.86 0.97 12.78
CA THR A 148 -14.04 0.45 13.48
C THR A 148 -14.80 1.57 14.20
N GLY A 149 -15.99 1.23 14.73
CA GLY A 149 -16.87 2.17 15.41
C GLY A 149 -17.94 2.74 14.48
N THR A 150 -18.62 3.78 14.94
CA THR A 150 -19.78 4.35 14.21
C THR A 150 -19.40 4.74 12.77
N GLY A 151 -20.15 4.24 11.81
CA GLY A 151 -19.94 4.48 10.37
C GLY A 151 -19.05 3.45 9.67
N PHE A 152 -18.53 2.45 10.40
CA PHE A 152 -17.86 1.29 9.83
C PHE A 152 -18.54 0.01 10.33
N ASP A 153 -19.01 -0.82 9.41
CA ASP A 153 -19.56 -2.13 9.74
C ASP A 153 -18.44 -3.08 10.17
N THR A 154 -18.77 -4.04 11.04
CA THR A 154 -17.87 -5.17 11.30
C THR A 154 -17.85 -6.07 10.07
N MET A 155 -16.68 -6.27 9.52
CA MET A 155 -16.48 -7.12 8.35
C MET A 155 -16.08 -8.54 8.79
N PRO A 156 -16.68 -9.58 8.20
CA PRO A 156 -16.25 -10.96 8.47
C PRO A 156 -14.82 -11.19 7.95
N SER A 157 -14.14 -12.23 8.45
CA SER A 157 -12.84 -12.64 7.96
C SER A 157 -12.88 -13.04 6.48
N ALA A 158 -11.74 -13.07 5.78
CA ALA A 158 -11.70 -13.48 4.38
C ALA A 158 -12.18 -14.92 4.20
N VAL A 159 -11.93 -15.81 5.17
CA VAL A 159 -12.46 -17.18 5.17
C VAL A 159 -13.98 -17.19 5.19
N GLU A 160 -14.59 -16.39 6.06
CA GLU A 160 -16.06 -16.26 6.13
C GLU A 160 -16.62 -15.60 4.87
N GLN A 161 -15.98 -14.55 4.36
CA GLN A 161 -16.34 -13.90 3.11
C GLN A 161 -16.35 -14.91 1.95
N GLY A 162 -15.40 -15.85 1.92
CA GLY A 162 -15.32 -16.93 0.93
C GLY A 162 -16.51 -17.91 0.96
N THR A 163 -17.31 -17.95 2.03
CA THR A 163 -18.54 -18.73 2.12
C THR A 163 -19.78 -18.01 1.61
N MET A 164 -19.70 -16.71 1.38
CA MET A 164 -20.81 -15.89 0.89
C MET A 164 -21.09 -16.17 -0.60
N SER A 165 -22.33 -15.95 -1.04
CA SER A 165 -22.58 -15.89 -2.47
C SER A 165 -21.89 -14.67 -3.10
N ALA A 166 -21.52 -14.77 -4.39
CA ALA A 166 -20.86 -13.67 -5.09
C ALA A 166 -21.66 -12.36 -5.06
N ASP A 167 -23.00 -12.45 -5.13
CA ASP A 167 -23.86 -11.27 -5.09
C ASP A 167 -23.94 -10.65 -3.69
N ALA A 168 -24.04 -11.47 -2.64
CA ALA A 168 -24.01 -11.00 -1.27
C ALA A 168 -22.67 -10.33 -0.94
N LEU A 169 -21.55 -10.96 -1.33
CA LEU A 169 -20.21 -10.38 -1.13
C LEU A 169 -20.06 -9.06 -1.89
N ARG A 170 -20.52 -8.99 -3.14
CA ARG A 170 -20.49 -7.74 -3.94
C ARG A 170 -21.27 -6.61 -3.29
N GLN A 171 -22.46 -6.91 -2.75
CA GLN A 171 -23.27 -5.93 -2.04
C GLN A 171 -22.59 -5.45 -0.77
N SER A 172 -22.08 -6.36 0.04
CA SER A 172 -21.33 -6.03 1.27
C SER A 172 -20.08 -5.19 0.97
N ALA A 173 -19.27 -5.60 0.00
CA ALA A 173 -18.08 -4.87 -0.42
C ALA A 173 -18.42 -3.45 -0.92
N GLY A 174 -19.56 -3.28 -1.62
CA GLY A 174 -20.06 -1.97 -2.01
C GLY A 174 -20.39 -1.08 -0.81
N THR A 175 -20.99 -1.65 0.24
CA THR A 175 -21.28 -0.93 1.50
C THR A 175 -19.98 -0.54 2.20
N TRP A 176 -19.07 -1.48 2.42
CA TRP A 176 -17.78 -1.23 3.10
C TRP A 176 -16.94 -0.19 2.35
N GLY A 177 -16.84 -0.31 1.02
CA GLY A 177 -16.14 0.67 0.19
C GLY A 177 -16.77 2.07 0.27
N SER A 178 -18.10 2.16 0.37
CA SER A 178 -18.80 3.43 0.56
C SER A 178 -18.49 4.07 1.91
N GLN A 179 -18.36 3.28 2.97
CA GLN A 179 -17.96 3.74 4.30
C GLN A 179 -16.53 4.27 4.30
N LEU A 180 -15.60 3.57 3.65
CA LEU A 180 -14.23 4.05 3.47
C LEU A 180 -14.18 5.37 2.68
N ALA A 181 -14.90 5.44 1.57
CA ALA A 181 -14.96 6.65 0.75
C ALA A 181 -15.53 7.85 1.52
N ALA A 182 -16.55 7.63 2.37
CA ALA A 182 -17.13 8.67 3.23
C ALA A 182 -16.13 9.23 4.25
N ALA A 183 -15.16 8.39 4.68
CA ALA A 183 -14.05 8.77 5.55
C ALA A 183 -12.80 9.29 4.77
N VAL A 184 -12.95 9.55 3.47
CA VAL A 184 -11.88 10.05 2.57
C VAL A 184 -10.72 9.05 2.40
N ILE A 185 -10.97 7.75 2.61
CA ILE A 185 -10.06 6.67 2.22
C ILE A 185 -10.31 6.37 0.74
N ASN A 186 -9.28 6.32 -0.07
CA ASN A 186 -9.41 6.10 -1.51
C ASN A 186 -8.65 4.86 -2.01
N VAL A 187 -7.90 4.19 -1.13
CA VAL A 187 -7.26 2.89 -1.39
C VAL A 187 -7.48 1.97 -0.19
N ASP A 188 -7.98 0.77 -0.46
CA ASP A 188 -8.00 -0.32 0.50
C ASP A 188 -7.01 -1.40 0.02
N LEU A 189 -6.05 -1.76 0.87
CA LEU A 189 -5.05 -2.78 0.56
C LEU A 189 -5.60 -4.18 0.84
N ALA A 190 -6.77 -4.45 0.31
CA ALA A 190 -7.54 -5.68 0.44
C ALA A 190 -8.16 -6.07 -0.92
N PRO A 191 -8.52 -7.37 -1.11
CA PRO A 191 -8.26 -8.51 -0.23
C PRO A 191 -6.84 -9.10 -0.41
N VAL A 192 -6.40 -9.93 0.54
CA VAL A 192 -5.22 -10.78 0.34
C VAL A 192 -5.51 -11.79 -0.77
N LEU A 193 -4.68 -11.80 -1.82
CA LEU A 193 -4.82 -12.73 -2.95
C LEU A 193 -3.96 -14.00 -2.80
N GLY A 194 -3.14 -14.07 -1.76
CA GLY A 194 -2.33 -15.23 -1.44
C GLY A 194 -3.19 -16.37 -0.90
N THR A 195 -2.88 -17.61 -1.31
CA THR A 195 -3.52 -18.81 -0.80
C THR A 195 -2.58 -19.55 0.14
N VAL A 196 -3.13 -20.10 1.23
CA VAL A 196 -2.36 -20.92 2.16
C VAL A 196 -2.45 -22.39 1.72
N VAL A 197 -1.28 -22.98 1.43
CA VAL A 197 -1.16 -24.42 1.14
C VAL A 197 -0.69 -25.11 2.42
N GLY A 198 -1.40 -26.15 2.86
CA GLY A 198 -1.11 -26.91 4.07
C GLY A 198 -1.85 -26.39 5.31
N ASP A 199 -1.23 -26.53 6.48
CA ASP A 199 -1.83 -26.11 7.74
C ASP A 199 -1.90 -24.58 7.86
N ARG A 200 -3.11 -24.06 7.96
CA ARG A 200 -3.37 -22.62 8.07
C ARG A 200 -2.78 -22.03 9.36
N ALA A 201 -2.84 -22.74 10.46
CA ALA A 201 -2.36 -22.25 11.76
C ALA A 201 -0.85 -22.04 11.80
N SER A 202 -0.10 -22.77 10.98
CA SER A 202 1.35 -22.60 10.86
C SER A 202 1.77 -21.42 9.95
N ASN A 203 0.84 -20.85 9.19
CA ASN A 203 1.07 -19.66 8.37
C ASN A 203 0.62 -18.40 9.14
N ALA A 204 1.53 -17.86 9.93
CA ALA A 204 1.24 -16.75 10.84
C ALA A 204 0.65 -15.49 10.17
N PRO A 205 1.14 -15.02 8.98
CA PRO A 205 0.69 -13.75 8.45
C PRO A 205 -0.66 -13.81 7.72
N ILE A 206 -1.10 -14.98 7.28
CA ILE A 206 -2.34 -15.12 6.48
C ILE A 206 -3.26 -16.16 7.11
N GLY A 207 -2.82 -17.42 7.16
CA GLY A 207 -3.64 -18.55 7.58
C GLY A 207 -4.14 -18.46 9.02
N ALA A 208 -3.27 -18.09 9.95
CA ALA A 208 -3.61 -17.94 11.38
C ALA A 208 -4.53 -16.75 11.67
N LEU A 209 -4.62 -15.79 10.76
CA LEU A 209 -5.47 -14.61 10.86
C LEU A 209 -6.77 -14.73 10.04
N ASP A 210 -7.00 -15.86 9.37
CA ASP A 210 -8.15 -16.10 8.49
C ASP A 210 -8.28 -15.07 7.33
N ARG A 211 -7.11 -14.63 6.85
CA ARG A 211 -6.95 -13.70 5.73
C ARG A 211 -6.94 -14.41 4.40
#